data_044c374ae57b2a68c9ef43208a37d917
#
_entry.id   044c374ae57b2a68c9ef43208a37d917
#
_cell.length_a   1.000
_cell.length_b   1.000
_cell.length_c   1.000
_cell.angle_alpha   90.00
_cell.angle_beta   90.00
_cell.angle_gamma   90.00
#
_symmetry.space_group_name_H-M   'P 1'
#
loop_
_entity.id
_entity.type
_entity.pdbx_description
1 polymer ?
#
loop_
_entity_poly.entity_id
_entity_poly.type
_entity_poly.pdbx_seq_one_letter_code
_entity_poly.pdbx_strand_id
1 'polypeptide(L)'
;MALLVLDASIVIAWFDRNDALHLRSTAALELTSTDDRVLPASAYAESLVVPNRLGQDAIALFERALAGLPVRIEPITIEVARRAAELRARHQALRLGDALVLATAIAFDAAVLTADRAWTRYYSRARVI
;
A
#
# COMPACT_ATOMS: atom_id res chain seq x y z
N MET A 1 6.25 -18.56 3.51
CA MET A 1 6.24 -17.15 3.12
C MET A 1 4.83 -16.61 3.23
N ALA A 2 4.69 -15.53 3.95
CA ALA A 2 3.39 -14.90 4.15
C ALA A 2 3.08 -13.94 3.00
N LEU A 3 1.80 -13.74 2.71
CA LEU A 3 1.33 -12.68 1.83
C LEU A 3 1.27 -11.38 2.64
N LEU A 4 1.81 -10.30 2.09
CA LEU A 4 1.83 -8.98 2.70
C LEU A 4 1.29 -7.94 1.73
N VAL A 5 0.27 -7.21 2.15
CA VAL A 5 -0.28 -6.10 1.37
C VAL A 5 0.44 -4.82 1.77
N LEU A 6 0.82 -4.01 0.80
CA LEU A 6 1.48 -2.72 1.02
C LEU A 6 0.50 -1.58 0.79
N ASP A 7 0.48 -0.63 1.74
CA ASP A 7 -0.18 0.66 1.55
C ASP A 7 0.70 1.59 0.72
N ALA A 8 0.10 2.54 0.03
CA ALA A 8 0.81 3.56 -0.75
C ALA A 8 1.82 4.34 0.10
N SER A 9 1.52 4.61 1.37
CA SER A 9 2.42 5.33 2.28
C SER A 9 3.80 4.68 2.38
N ILE A 10 3.86 3.35 2.33
CA ILE A 10 5.11 2.60 2.39
C ILE A 10 5.91 2.77 1.10
N VAL A 11 5.27 2.61 -0.04
CA VAL A 11 5.93 2.71 -1.35
C VAL A 11 6.39 4.15 -1.62
N ILE A 12 5.56 5.14 -1.30
CA ILE A 12 5.89 6.56 -1.46
C ILE A 12 7.12 6.91 -0.61
N ALA A 13 7.11 6.56 0.67
CA ALA A 13 8.23 6.86 1.57
C ALA A 13 9.51 6.10 1.18
N TRP A 14 9.38 4.87 0.70
CA TRP A 14 10.51 4.10 0.20
C TRP A 14 11.14 4.75 -1.05
N PHE A 15 10.33 5.24 -1.96
CA PHE A 15 10.81 5.87 -3.20
C PHE A 15 11.37 7.28 -2.96
N ASP A 16 10.71 8.10 -2.13
CA ASP A 16 11.08 9.48 -1.85
C ASP A 16 12.09 9.55 -0.70
N ARG A 17 13.36 9.80 -1.06
CA ARG A 17 14.46 9.91 -0.08
C ARG A 17 14.29 11.05 0.92
N ASN A 18 13.47 12.05 0.58
CA ASN A 18 13.21 13.19 1.44
C ASN A 18 12.01 12.97 2.36
N ASP A 19 11.29 11.87 2.20
CA ASP A 19 10.17 11.54 3.09
C ASP A 19 10.70 11.23 4.50
N ALA A 20 10.03 11.75 5.52
CA ALA A 20 10.40 11.55 6.91
C ALA A 20 10.43 10.06 7.31
N LEU A 21 9.65 9.22 6.62
CA LEU A 21 9.55 7.79 6.89
C LEU A 21 10.38 6.94 5.91
N HIS A 22 11.25 7.56 5.10
CA HIS A 22 12.05 6.83 4.11
C HIS A 22 12.85 5.69 4.72
N LEU A 23 13.59 5.94 5.78
CA LEU A 23 14.43 4.93 6.41
C LEU A 23 13.60 3.81 7.03
N ARG A 24 12.49 4.14 7.68
CA ARG A 24 11.59 3.14 8.28
C ARG A 24 10.93 2.28 7.23
N SER A 25 10.47 2.87 6.13
CA SER A 25 9.86 2.14 5.03
C SER A 25 10.86 1.22 4.35
N THR A 26 12.07 1.71 4.09
CA THR A 26 13.14 0.90 3.51
C THR A 26 13.48 -0.29 4.40
N ALA A 27 13.65 -0.06 5.70
CA ALA A 27 13.93 -1.13 6.66
C ALA A 27 12.79 -2.16 6.71
N ALA A 28 11.54 -1.71 6.71
CA ALA A 28 10.38 -2.60 6.72
C ALA A 28 10.33 -3.48 5.46
N LEU A 29 10.66 -2.92 4.30
CA LEU A 29 10.69 -3.68 3.05
C LEU A 29 11.87 -4.67 3.02
N GLU A 30 13.00 -4.34 3.60
CA GLU A 30 14.12 -5.27 3.76
C GLU A 30 13.76 -6.44 4.67
N LEU A 31 13.11 -6.17 5.81
CA LEU A 31 12.68 -7.20 6.76
C LEU A 31 11.62 -8.15 6.19
N THR A 32 10.87 -7.71 5.20
CA THR A 32 9.81 -8.49 4.55
C THR A 32 10.22 -8.98 3.15
N SER A 33 11.51 -9.00 2.85
CA SER A 33 12.01 -9.34 1.50
C SER A 33 11.67 -10.75 1.03
N THR A 34 11.43 -11.68 1.96
CA THR A 34 11.05 -13.06 1.65
C THR A 34 9.53 -13.26 1.59
N ASP A 35 8.74 -12.26 1.94
CA ASP A 35 7.29 -12.33 1.86
C ASP A 35 6.82 -12.11 0.42
N ASP A 36 5.66 -12.67 0.09
CA ASP A 36 4.96 -12.41 -1.16
C ASP A 36 4.22 -11.08 -1.01
N ARG A 37 4.69 -10.03 -1.65
CA ARG A 37 4.19 -8.66 -1.46
C ARG A 37 3.28 -8.23 -2.59
N VAL A 38 2.19 -7.59 -2.20
CA VAL A 38 1.12 -7.15 -3.10
C VAL A 38 0.85 -5.67 -2.88
N LEU A 39 0.80 -4.91 -3.96
CA LEU A 39 0.37 -3.52 -3.96
C LEU A 39 -1.00 -3.44 -4.65
N PRO A 40 -2.08 -3.11 -3.92
CA PRO A 40 -3.38 -2.93 -4.57
C PRO A 40 -3.34 -1.84 -5.64
N ALA A 41 -4.11 -2.01 -6.71
CA ALA A 41 -4.13 -1.06 -7.82
C ALA A 41 -4.48 0.37 -7.38
N SER A 42 -5.30 0.53 -6.33
CA SER A 42 -5.61 1.83 -5.73
C SER A 42 -4.39 2.48 -5.10
N ALA A 43 -3.58 1.72 -4.37
CA ALA A 43 -2.34 2.21 -3.76
C ALA A 43 -1.29 2.51 -4.84
N TYR A 44 -1.23 1.71 -5.87
CA TYR A 44 -0.39 1.97 -7.05
C TYR A 44 -0.77 3.32 -7.69
N ALA A 45 -2.06 3.57 -7.89
CA ALA A 45 -2.55 4.84 -8.42
C ALA A 45 -2.15 6.02 -7.54
N GLU A 46 -2.32 5.92 -6.22
CA GLU A 46 -1.87 6.96 -5.29
C GLU A 46 -0.36 7.22 -5.41
N SER A 47 0.44 6.17 -5.53
CA SER A 47 1.90 6.28 -5.64
C SER A 47 2.32 6.98 -6.93
N LEU A 48 1.51 6.93 -7.97
CA LEU A 48 1.77 7.56 -9.27
C LEU A 48 1.35 9.03 -9.34
N VAL A 49 0.63 9.56 -8.36
CA VAL A 49 0.11 10.94 -8.41
C VAL A 49 1.25 11.95 -8.51
N VAL A 50 2.22 11.89 -7.59
CA VAL A 50 3.35 12.84 -7.59
C VAL A 50 4.25 12.67 -8.82
N PRO A 51 4.66 11.45 -9.21
CA PRO A 51 5.41 11.27 -10.46
C PRO A 51 4.70 11.86 -11.68
N ASN A 52 3.36 11.72 -11.78
CA ASN A 52 2.59 12.31 -12.87
C ASN A 52 2.61 13.84 -12.86
N ARG A 53 2.65 14.46 -11.69
CA ARG A 53 2.79 15.91 -11.58
C ARG A 53 4.16 16.41 -12.02
N LEU A 54 5.19 15.58 -11.85
CA LEU A 54 6.58 15.94 -12.17
C LEU A 54 6.95 15.67 -13.63
N GLY A 55 6.24 14.77 -14.32
CA GLY A 55 6.41 14.51 -15.74
C GLY A 55 6.88 13.09 -16.07
N GLN A 56 7.07 12.84 -17.36
CA GLN A 56 7.35 11.50 -17.91
C GLN A 56 8.63 10.86 -17.35
N ASP A 57 9.68 11.65 -17.14
CA ASP A 57 10.93 11.12 -16.60
C ASP A 57 10.76 10.62 -15.16
N ALA A 58 9.97 11.34 -14.37
CA ALA A 58 9.66 10.94 -13.00
C ALA A 58 8.82 9.66 -12.97
N ILE A 59 7.85 9.54 -13.87
CA ILE A 59 7.04 8.32 -14.01
C ILE A 59 7.93 7.13 -14.35
N ALA A 60 8.80 7.28 -15.34
CA ALA A 60 9.71 6.21 -15.77
C ALA A 60 10.67 5.79 -14.66
N LEU A 61 11.16 6.75 -13.88
CA LEU A 61 12.05 6.48 -12.75
C LEU A 61 11.32 5.68 -11.66
N PHE A 62 10.10 6.08 -11.32
CA PHE A 62 9.28 5.38 -10.34
C PHE A 62 8.96 3.95 -10.80
N GLU A 63 8.52 3.78 -12.04
CA GLU A 63 8.18 2.46 -12.59
C GLU A 63 9.39 1.52 -12.61
N ARG A 64 10.57 2.03 -12.93
CA ARG A 64 11.81 1.24 -12.88
C ARG A 64 12.17 0.83 -11.46
N ALA A 65 12.05 1.75 -10.51
CA ALA A 65 12.32 1.46 -9.11
C ALA A 65 11.35 0.39 -8.59
N LEU A 66 10.07 0.54 -8.90
CA LEU A 66 9.04 -0.42 -8.48
C LEU A 66 9.26 -1.80 -9.10
N ALA A 67 9.68 -1.86 -10.37
CA ALA A 67 9.99 -3.12 -11.04
C ALA A 67 11.15 -3.89 -10.38
N GLY A 68 12.07 -3.17 -9.73
CA GLY A 68 13.17 -3.77 -8.96
C GLY A 68 12.76 -4.23 -7.56
N LEU A 69 11.60 -3.83 -7.08
CA LEU A 69 11.06 -4.26 -5.80
C LEU A 69 10.15 -5.48 -6.02
N PRO A 70 10.44 -6.64 -5.39
CA PRO A 70 9.59 -7.82 -5.56
C PRO A 70 8.19 -7.59 -5.00
N VAL A 71 7.33 -7.03 -5.82
CA VAL A 71 5.93 -6.73 -5.50
C VAL A 71 5.09 -6.87 -6.77
N ARG A 72 3.89 -7.40 -6.65
CA ARG A 72 2.94 -7.43 -7.76
C ARG A 72 1.80 -6.46 -7.54
N ILE A 73 1.28 -5.90 -8.62
CA ILE A 73 0.10 -5.03 -8.58
C ILE A 73 -1.14 -5.93 -8.62
N GLU A 74 -2.03 -5.75 -7.65
CA GLU A 74 -3.26 -6.54 -7.56
C GLU A 74 -4.46 -5.72 -8.02
N PRO A 75 -5.21 -6.21 -9.04
CA PRO A 75 -6.44 -5.53 -9.47
C PRO A 75 -7.49 -5.47 -8.37
N ILE A 76 -8.33 -4.44 -8.42
CA ILE A 76 -9.48 -4.31 -7.53
C ILE A 76 -10.61 -5.18 -8.08
N THR A 77 -10.98 -6.21 -7.33
CA THR A 77 -12.08 -7.10 -7.68
C THR A 77 -13.41 -6.54 -7.17
N ILE A 78 -14.50 -7.09 -7.68
CA ILE A 78 -15.85 -6.76 -7.17
C ILE A 78 -15.97 -7.10 -5.69
N GLU A 79 -15.40 -8.22 -5.24
CA GLU A 79 -15.39 -8.62 -3.84
C GLU A 79 -14.67 -7.58 -2.97
N VAL A 80 -13.50 -7.15 -3.39
CA VAL A 80 -12.73 -6.11 -2.68
C VAL A 80 -13.52 -4.80 -2.63
N ALA A 81 -14.13 -4.39 -3.74
CA ALA A 81 -14.93 -3.18 -3.80
C ALA A 81 -16.11 -3.22 -2.82
N ARG A 82 -16.82 -4.33 -2.76
CA ARG A 82 -17.94 -4.52 -1.80
C ARG A 82 -17.46 -4.45 -0.34
N ARG A 83 -16.37 -5.11 -0.04
CA ARG A 83 -15.79 -5.08 1.31
C ARG A 83 -15.33 -3.68 1.70
N ALA A 84 -14.72 -2.95 0.78
CA ALA A 84 -14.30 -1.57 0.98
C ALA A 84 -15.50 -0.66 1.30
N ALA A 85 -16.61 -0.84 0.61
CA ALA A 85 -17.84 -0.11 0.88
C ALA A 85 -18.38 -0.38 2.29
N GLU A 86 -18.36 -1.64 2.73
CA GLU A 86 -18.77 -2.01 4.10
C GLU A 86 -17.87 -1.35 5.16
N LEU A 87 -16.56 -1.39 4.97
CA LEU A 87 -15.61 -0.74 5.87
C LEU A 87 -15.85 0.76 5.95
N ARG A 88 -16.04 1.39 4.82
CA ARG A 88 -16.29 2.82 4.72
C ARG A 88 -17.60 3.22 5.41
N ALA A 89 -18.63 2.41 5.26
CA ALA A 89 -19.92 2.65 5.90
C ALA A 89 -19.86 2.57 7.42
N ARG A 90 -19.03 1.68 7.96
CA ARG A 90 -18.84 1.52 9.42
C ARG A 90 -17.90 2.56 10.01
N HIS A 91 -16.94 3.05 9.23
CA HIS A 91 -15.86 3.91 9.70
C HIS A 91 -15.77 5.16 8.82
N GLN A 92 -16.53 6.19 9.19
CA GLN A 92 -16.66 7.42 8.39
C GLN A 92 -15.33 8.17 8.20
N ALA A 93 -14.41 8.05 9.16
CA ALA A 93 -13.08 8.66 9.05
C ALA A 93 -12.16 7.94 8.09
N LEU A 94 -12.47 6.69 7.71
CA LEU A 94 -11.68 5.89 6.79
C LEU A 94 -11.94 6.34 5.35
N ARG A 95 -10.90 6.79 4.65
CA ARG A 95 -11.03 7.19 3.25
C ARG A 95 -11.21 5.98 2.35
N LEU A 96 -11.84 6.18 1.19
CA LEU A 96 -12.12 5.08 0.26
C LEU A 96 -10.84 4.38 -0.22
N GLY A 97 -9.79 5.14 -0.54
CA GLY A 97 -8.51 4.56 -0.93
C GLY A 97 -7.93 3.63 0.14
N ASP A 98 -7.98 4.05 1.40
CA ASP A 98 -7.53 3.24 2.53
C ASP A 98 -8.41 2.00 2.73
N ALA A 99 -9.72 2.17 2.57
CA ALA A 99 -10.67 1.06 2.66
C ALA A 99 -10.41 -0.01 1.59
N LEU A 100 -10.02 0.39 0.37
CA LEU A 100 -9.68 -0.54 -0.70
C LEU A 100 -8.41 -1.35 -0.40
N VAL A 101 -7.41 -0.74 0.21
CA VAL A 101 -6.19 -1.45 0.63
C VAL A 101 -6.50 -2.44 1.75
N LEU A 102 -7.23 -2.01 2.77
CA LEU A 102 -7.66 -2.87 3.88
C LEU A 102 -8.52 -4.04 3.38
N ALA A 103 -9.46 -3.75 2.48
CA ALA A 103 -10.31 -4.78 1.90
C ALA A 103 -9.52 -5.83 1.12
N THR A 104 -8.46 -5.42 0.44
CA THR A 104 -7.55 -6.34 -0.25
C THR A 104 -6.87 -7.26 0.77
N ALA A 105 -6.35 -6.71 1.85
CA ALA A 105 -5.71 -7.50 2.91
C ALA A 105 -6.69 -8.50 3.54
N ILE A 106 -7.91 -8.08 3.80
CA ILE A 106 -8.96 -8.94 4.36
C ILE A 106 -9.30 -10.07 3.38
N ALA A 107 -9.46 -9.76 2.09
CA ALA A 107 -9.80 -10.75 1.06
C ALA A 107 -8.73 -11.84 0.93
N PHE A 108 -7.47 -11.49 1.11
CA PHE A 108 -6.35 -12.43 1.07
C PHE A 108 -5.99 -13.04 2.43
N ASP A 109 -6.71 -12.67 3.48
CA ASP A 109 -6.35 -13.03 4.86
C ASP A 109 -4.87 -12.73 5.14
N ALA A 110 -4.43 -11.53 4.77
CA ALA A 110 -3.04 -11.11 4.82
C ALA A 110 -2.84 -9.95 5.79
N ALA A 111 -1.61 -9.80 6.26
CA ALA A 111 -1.20 -8.58 6.95
C ALA A 111 -1.09 -7.42 5.96
N VAL A 112 -1.21 -6.20 6.46
CA VAL A 112 -0.99 -4.98 5.68
C VAL A 112 0.05 -4.11 6.38
N LEU A 113 0.99 -3.58 5.62
CA LEU A 113 2.03 -2.67 6.09
C LEU A 113 1.63 -1.25 5.73
N THR A 114 1.58 -0.37 6.73
CA THR A 114 1.16 1.03 6.57
C THR A 114 1.93 1.95 7.51
N ALA A 115 1.94 3.23 7.21
CA ALA A 115 2.44 4.28 8.11
C ALA A 115 1.33 4.89 8.97
N ASP A 116 0.07 4.55 8.73
CA ASP A 116 -1.07 5.14 9.43
C ASP A 116 -1.45 4.32 10.66
N ARG A 117 -1.22 4.92 11.84
CA ARG A 117 -1.52 4.28 13.13
C ARG A 117 -3.01 3.97 13.34
N ALA A 118 -3.89 4.70 12.68
CA ALA A 118 -5.34 4.50 12.81
C ALA A 118 -5.79 3.14 12.28
N TRP A 119 -5.04 2.53 11.39
CA TRP A 119 -5.43 1.27 10.75
C TRP A 119 -5.51 0.09 11.73
N THR A 120 -4.81 0.14 12.85
CA THR A 120 -4.93 -0.90 13.89
C THR A 120 -6.32 -0.95 14.50
N ARG A 121 -7.10 0.14 14.38
CA ARG A 121 -8.50 0.19 14.84
C ARG A 121 -9.44 -0.54 13.89
N TYR A 122 -9.07 -0.67 12.63
CA TYR A 122 -9.91 -1.24 11.58
C TYR A 122 -9.56 -2.68 11.26
N TYR A 123 -8.31 -3.07 11.49
CA TYR A 123 -7.84 -4.40 11.14
C TYR A 123 -6.73 -4.86 12.08
N SER A 124 -6.92 -6.04 12.69
CA SER A 124 -5.99 -6.58 13.68
C SER A 124 -4.61 -6.96 13.09
N ARG A 125 -4.55 -7.20 11.78
CA ARG A 125 -3.29 -7.55 11.08
C ARG A 125 -2.65 -6.37 10.37
N ALA A 126 -3.03 -5.15 10.73
CA ALA A 126 -2.32 -3.96 10.30
C ALA A 126 -1.01 -3.83 11.10
N ARG A 127 0.09 -3.69 10.36
CA ARG A 127 1.44 -3.46 10.91
C ARG A 127 1.86 -2.04 10.57
N VAL A 128 2.12 -1.25 11.60
CA VAL A 128 2.52 0.16 11.46
C VAL A 128 4.02 0.27 11.59
N ILE A 129 4.63 0.99 10.66
CA ILE A 129 6.08 1.28 10.70
C ILE A 129 6.41 2.40 11.65
#